data_7712d703f9ada67849d9846a5188ec2c
#
_entry.id   7712d703f9ada67849d9846a5188ec2c
#
_cell.length_a   1.000
_cell.length_b   1.000
_cell.length_c   1.000
_cell.angle_alpha   90.00
_cell.angle_beta   90.00
_cell.angle_gamma   90.00
#
_symmetry.space_group_name_H-M   'P 1'
#
loop_
_entity.id
_entity.type
_entity.pdbx_description
1 polymer ?
#
loop_
_entity_poly.entity_id
_entity_poly.type
_entity_poly.pdbx_seq_one_letter_code
_entity_poly.pdbx_strand_id
1 'polypeptide(L)'
;MKRGLPLLACAALIGLSGCSGSADGHAGATATPSSPASAAPASQGAAQVPGPGVPKVETPIDTARFRAAPCGSLTPAQAENLVGAGIVPRPDLNAPAGPSCAWHSQAHVIVTFSNVDNLGLTSYYRAKGTVYPFFMPLDPIGGYPIVAYGQIDLRASKAQCEVALGTSDRDTVAVSVTQSPQNRGANGDACESAHQVAGLVLSNLKGGR
;
A
#
# COMPACT_ATOMS: atom_id res chain seq x y z
N MET A 1 -33.64 27.69 20.82
CA MET A 1 -34.75 26.75 21.06
C MET A 1 -34.20 25.41 21.48
N LYS A 2 -34.48 24.99 22.70
CA LYS A 2 -34.05 23.73 23.34
C LYS A 2 -34.92 22.58 22.89
N ARG A 3 -34.37 21.38 22.78
CA ARG A 3 -34.98 20.04 22.92
C ARG A 3 -34.03 19.04 22.26
N GLY A 4 -33.56 17.95 22.80
CA GLY A 4 -33.88 17.14 23.99
C GLY A 4 -33.37 15.73 23.66
N LEU A 5 -32.46 15.18 24.48
CA LEU A 5 -32.04 13.75 24.44
C LEU A 5 -33.24 12.83 24.65
N PRO A 6 -33.16 11.53 24.19
CA PRO A 6 -33.28 10.48 25.20
C PRO A 6 -32.14 9.44 25.17
N LEU A 7 -31.66 9.15 26.35
CA LEU A 7 -30.94 7.96 26.74
C LEU A 7 -31.83 6.72 26.59
N LEU A 8 -31.32 5.65 26.04
CA LEU A 8 -31.86 4.31 26.21
C LEU A 8 -30.74 3.40 26.71
N ALA A 9 -30.86 3.07 27.98
CA ALA A 9 -30.16 1.99 28.65
C ALA A 9 -30.85 0.66 28.32
N CYS A 10 -30.09 -0.37 27.97
CA CYS A 10 -30.55 -1.74 27.99
C CYS A 10 -29.57 -2.62 28.74
N ALA A 11 -30.14 -3.28 29.76
CA ALA A 11 -29.51 -4.06 30.80
C ALA A 11 -29.04 -5.45 30.36
N ALA A 12 -28.11 -5.96 31.13
CA ALA A 12 -27.48 -7.28 31.10
C ALA A 12 -28.46 -8.44 31.32
N LEU A 13 -28.20 -9.59 30.69
CA LEU A 13 -28.66 -10.89 31.20
C LEU A 13 -27.50 -11.90 31.10
N ILE A 14 -27.08 -12.28 32.31
CA ILE A 14 -26.14 -13.37 32.61
C ILE A 14 -26.94 -14.67 32.62
N GLY A 15 -26.52 -15.64 31.82
CA GLY A 15 -27.04 -16.99 31.84
C GLY A 15 -25.96 -18.01 32.16
N LEU A 16 -25.80 -18.37 33.43
CA LEU A 16 -25.08 -19.57 33.85
C LEU A 16 -25.99 -20.79 33.71
N SER A 17 -25.55 -21.82 33.02
CA SER A 17 -26.14 -23.15 33.08
C SER A 17 -25.03 -24.15 33.37
N GLY A 18 -24.96 -24.55 34.62
CA GLY A 18 -24.24 -25.74 35.10
C GLY A 18 -25.10 -26.98 34.89
N CYS A 19 -24.49 -28.06 34.48
CA CYS A 19 -25.04 -29.42 34.64
C CYS A 19 -24.00 -30.30 35.28
N SER A 20 -24.22 -30.59 36.54
CA SER A 20 -23.65 -31.74 37.26
C SER A 20 -24.52 -32.99 36.97
N GLY A 21 -23.90 -34.09 36.68
CA GLY A 21 -24.53 -35.41 36.57
C GLY A 21 -23.59 -36.47 37.13
N SER A 22 -24.02 -37.10 38.22
CA SER A 22 -23.31 -38.05 39.06
C SER A 22 -23.21 -39.45 38.46
N ALA A 23 -22.23 -40.14 38.92
CA ALA A 23 -21.78 -41.52 38.83
C ALA A 23 -22.84 -42.62 38.67
N ASP A 24 -22.43 -43.67 37.92
CA ASP A 24 -22.45 -45.04 38.46
C ASP A 24 -21.47 -45.92 37.66
N GLY A 25 -20.72 -46.74 38.37
CA GLY A 25 -19.61 -47.52 37.89
C GLY A 25 -19.99 -48.78 37.14
N HIS A 26 -19.07 -49.23 36.27
CA HIS A 26 -18.79 -50.66 36.08
C HIS A 26 -17.34 -50.83 35.59
N ALA A 27 -16.59 -51.71 36.25
CA ALA A 27 -15.25 -52.10 35.93
C ALA A 27 -15.18 -52.87 34.60
N GLY A 28 -14.16 -52.62 33.82
CA GLY A 28 -13.79 -53.54 32.75
C GLY A 28 -12.94 -52.90 31.64
N ALA A 29 -11.71 -53.43 31.53
CA ALA A 29 -10.78 -53.36 30.41
C ALA A 29 -9.94 -52.09 30.26
N THR A 30 -8.70 -52.29 30.59
CA THR A 30 -7.53 -51.48 30.33
C THR A 30 -7.37 -51.17 28.80
N ALA A 31 -7.77 -49.99 28.41
CA ALA A 31 -7.43 -49.39 27.13
C ALA A 31 -6.62 -48.16 27.46
N THR A 32 -5.35 -48.13 27.10
CA THR A 32 -4.44 -46.98 27.15
C THR A 32 -5.05 -45.85 26.33
N PRO A 33 -5.34 -44.68 26.91
CA PRO A 33 -5.79 -43.55 26.11
C PRO A 33 -4.59 -43.03 25.30
N SER A 34 -4.64 -43.24 24.00
CA SER A 34 -3.80 -42.49 23.05
C SER A 34 -4.17 -41.03 23.19
N SER A 35 -3.29 -40.23 23.78
CA SER A 35 -3.40 -38.77 23.74
C SER A 35 -3.62 -38.32 22.30
N PRO A 36 -4.63 -37.48 22.02
CA PRO A 36 -4.69 -36.84 20.73
C PRO A 36 -3.43 -35.99 20.59
N ALA A 37 -2.64 -36.29 19.58
CA ALA A 37 -1.51 -35.46 19.18
C ALA A 37 -2.07 -34.04 18.97
N SER A 38 -1.64 -33.11 19.81
CA SER A 38 -1.88 -31.68 19.60
C SER A 38 -1.32 -31.38 18.21
N ALA A 39 -2.21 -31.15 17.25
CA ALA A 39 -1.82 -30.62 15.96
C ALA A 39 -1.16 -29.26 16.25
N ALA A 40 0.15 -29.21 16.06
CA ALA A 40 0.88 -27.94 16.10
C ALA A 40 0.15 -26.97 15.16
N PRO A 41 -0.06 -25.70 15.57
CA PRO A 41 -0.65 -24.69 14.68
C PRO A 41 0.23 -24.67 13.42
N ALA A 42 -0.40 -24.93 12.26
CA ALA A 42 0.27 -24.81 10.98
C ALA A 42 0.89 -23.41 10.94
N SER A 43 2.21 -23.34 10.92
CA SER A 43 2.95 -22.11 10.68
C SER A 43 2.33 -21.50 9.42
N GLN A 44 1.67 -20.37 9.54
CA GLN A 44 1.22 -19.62 8.37
C GLN A 44 2.49 -19.28 7.61
N GLY A 45 2.75 -20.05 6.54
CA GLY A 45 3.96 -19.90 5.74
C GLY A 45 4.10 -18.45 5.31
N ALA A 46 5.29 -17.87 5.51
CA ALA A 46 5.59 -16.51 5.07
C ALA A 46 5.08 -16.32 3.64
N ALA A 47 4.34 -15.24 3.39
CA ALA A 47 3.78 -15.00 2.07
C ALA A 47 4.89 -15.02 1.02
N GLN A 48 4.68 -15.80 -0.05
CA GLN A 48 5.62 -15.83 -1.17
C GLN A 48 5.75 -14.42 -1.78
N VAL A 49 6.98 -13.96 -1.91
CA VAL A 49 7.32 -12.64 -2.47
C VAL A 49 8.50 -12.81 -3.44
N PRO A 50 8.37 -12.40 -4.72
CA PRO A 50 7.13 -11.94 -5.33
C PRO A 50 6.07 -13.04 -5.40
N GLY A 51 4.80 -12.65 -5.33
CA GLY A 51 3.66 -13.54 -5.45
C GLY A 51 3.46 -14.06 -6.88
N PRO A 52 2.57 -15.05 -7.09
CA PRO A 52 2.26 -15.54 -8.42
C PRO A 52 1.85 -14.43 -9.39
N GLY A 53 2.46 -14.41 -10.60
CA GLY A 53 2.16 -13.42 -11.63
C GLY A 53 2.69 -12.00 -11.34
N VAL A 54 3.41 -11.79 -10.26
CA VAL A 54 4.04 -10.51 -9.93
C VAL A 54 5.45 -10.47 -10.52
N PRO A 55 5.78 -9.45 -11.33
CA PRO A 55 7.13 -9.30 -11.88
C PRO A 55 8.16 -9.14 -10.77
N LYS A 56 9.31 -9.82 -10.92
CA LYS A 56 10.42 -9.76 -9.99
C LYS A 56 11.27 -8.51 -10.21
N VAL A 57 11.85 -7.99 -9.14
CA VAL A 57 12.86 -6.92 -9.20
C VAL A 57 14.25 -7.54 -9.16
N GLU A 58 14.92 -7.60 -10.31
CA GLU A 58 16.22 -8.28 -10.45
C GLU A 58 17.36 -7.53 -9.73
N THR A 59 17.28 -6.21 -9.66
CA THR A 59 18.31 -5.36 -9.04
C THR A 59 17.68 -4.47 -7.97
N PRO A 60 17.56 -4.93 -6.72
CA PRO A 60 16.95 -4.13 -5.65
C PRO A 60 17.69 -2.82 -5.38
N ILE A 61 16.94 -1.77 -5.04
CA ILE A 61 17.46 -0.46 -4.64
C ILE A 61 17.20 -0.26 -3.15
N ASP A 62 18.24 0.15 -2.41
CA ASP A 62 18.07 0.61 -1.03
C ASP A 62 17.42 2.00 -1.01
N THR A 63 16.23 2.08 -0.41
CA THR A 63 15.44 3.30 -0.29
C THR A 63 15.56 3.95 1.11
N ALA A 64 16.35 3.40 2.02
CA ALA A 64 16.38 3.82 3.44
C ALA A 64 16.63 5.32 3.63
N ARG A 65 17.60 5.90 2.90
CA ARG A 65 17.90 7.34 3.00
C ARG A 65 16.74 8.22 2.52
N PHE A 66 16.00 7.77 1.50
CA PHE A 66 14.85 8.50 0.97
C PHE A 66 13.62 8.34 1.87
N ARG A 67 13.48 7.23 2.58
CA ARG A 67 12.49 7.08 3.64
C ARG A 67 12.73 8.08 4.78
N ALA A 68 13.98 8.35 5.12
CA ALA A 68 14.36 9.37 6.12
C ALA A 68 14.19 10.81 5.60
N ALA A 69 14.35 11.03 4.31
CA ALA A 69 14.27 12.35 3.67
C ALA A 69 13.52 12.27 2.31
N PRO A 70 12.18 12.04 2.32
CA PRO A 70 11.43 11.69 1.11
C PRO A 70 11.41 12.80 0.07
N CYS A 71 11.58 14.06 0.46
CA CYS A 71 11.65 15.17 -0.47
C CYS A 71 12.93 15.17 -1.35
N GLY A 72 13.94 14.42 -0.96
CA GLY A 72 15.13 14.20 -1.80
C GLY A 72 14.89 13.30 -3.03
N SER A 73 13.70 12.70 -3.16
CA SER A 73 13.32 11.85 -4.29
C SER A 73 13.14 12.62 -5.61
N LEU A 74 12.93 13.94 -5.55
CA LEU A 74 12.99 14.84 -6.70
C LEU A 74 13.97 15.98 -6.39
N THR A 75 14.75 16.41 -7.38
CA THR A 75 15.55 17.64 -7.24
C THR A 75 14.64 18.87 -7.27
N PRO A 76 15.07 20.02 -6.73
CA PRO A 76 14.26 21.26 -6.80
C PRO A 76 13.86 21.62 -8.23
N ALA A 77 14.81 21.54 -9.18
CA ALA A 77 14.53 21.84 -10.58
C ALA A 77 13.52 20.87 -11.22
N GLN A 78 13.59 19.55 -10.89
CA GLN A 78 12.59 18.59 -11.36
C GLN A 78 11.21 18.92 -10.80
N ALA A 79 11.14 19.20 -9.50
CA ALA A 79 9.87 19.53 -8.86
C ALA A 79 9.25 20.82 -9.44
N GLU A 80 10.03 21.87 -9.64
CA GLU A 80 9.56 23.12 -10.26
C GLU A 80 9.07 22.92 -11.70
N ASN A 81 9.75 22.08 -12.48
CA ASN A 81 9.32 21.74 -13.85
C ASN A 81 8.00 20.97 -13.87
N LEU A 82 7.75 20.14 -12.85
CA LEU A 82 6.55 19.31 -12.77
C LEU A 82 5.32 20.08 -12.27
N VAL A 83 5.48 20.92 -11.25
CA VAL A 83 4.33 21.53 -10.57
C VAL A 83 4.32 23.06 -10.61
N GLY A 84 5.38 23.70 -11.09
CA GLY A 84 5.54 25.15 -11.16
C GLY A 84 6.58 25.69 -10.17
N ALA A 85 7.03 26.92 -10.41
CA ALA A 85 8.08 27.56 -9.63
C ALA A 85 7.61 27.99 -8.22
N GLY A 86 8.58 28.18 -7.30
CA GLY A 86 8.34 28.72 -5.96
C GLY A 86 7.64 27.74 -5.00
N ILE A 87 7.68 26.46 -5.30
CA ILE A 87 7.08 25.42 -4.45
C ILE A 87 7.92 25.16 -3.20
N VAL A 88 7.21 24.87 -2.11
CA VAL A 88 7.80 24.37 -0.87
C VAL A 88 7.42 22.90 -0.72
N PRO A 89 8.39 21.96 -0.77
CA PRO A 89 8.13 20.55 -0.53
C PRO A 89 7.57 20.31 0.87
N ARG A 90 6.61 19.42 1.00
CA ARG A 90 5.96 19.08 2.28
C ARG A 90 6.26 17.61 2.63
N PRO A 91 7.25 17.33 3.49
CA PRO A 91 7.50 15.98 3.97
C PRO A 91 6.43 15.57 4.99
N ASP A 92 6.05 14.29 4.95
CA ASP A 92 5.28 13.63 6.00
C ASP A 92 5.94 12.28 6.28
N LEU A 93 6.65 12.20 7.41
CA LEU A 93 7.37 11.00 7.82
C LEU A 93 6.45 9.97 8.52
N ASN A 94 5.24 10.37 8.89
CA ASN A 94 4.28 9.57 9.62
C ASN A 94 3.01 9.25 8.82
N ALA A 95 3.04 9.47 7.51
CA ALA A 95 1.89 9.15 6.65
C ALA A 95 1.56 7.64 6.75
N PRO A 96 0.26 7.26 6.80
CA PRO A 96 -0.16 5.86 7.03
C PRO A 96 0.41 4.86 6.00
N ALA A 97 0.59 5.29 4.75
CA ALA A 97 1.13 4.44 3.69
C ALA A 97 2.67 4.39 3.68
N GLY A 98 3.33 5.20 4.48
CA GLY A 98 4.79 5.33 4.58
C GLY A 98 5.28 6.77 4.38
N PRO A 99 6.55 7.04 4.69
CA PRO A 99 7.13 8.36 4.53
C PRO A 99 6.91 8.92 3.13
N SER A 100 6.48 10.17 3.03
CA SER A 100 6.12 10.80 1.77
C SER A 100 6.60 12.24 1.65
N CYS A 101 6.66 12.74 0.42
CA CYS A 101 6.79 14.16 0.14
C CYS A 101 5.75 14.57 -0.90
N ALA A 102 5.15 15.73 -0.69
CA ALA A 102 4.19 16.31 -1.58
C ALA A 102 4.68 17.67 -2.12
N TRP A 103 4.47 17.88 -3.41
CA TRP A 103 4.71 19.14 -4.13
C TRP A 103 3.40 19.60 -4.75
N HIS A 104 2.96 20.80 -4.37
CA HIS A 104 1.68 21.35 -4.79
C HIS A 104 1.84 22.77 -5.31
N SER A 105 1.34 23.00 -6.51
CA SER A 105 1.15 24.31 -7.12
C SER A 105 0.01 24.19 -8.14
N GLN A 106 0.30 24.36 -9.43
CA GLN A 106 -0.67 24.17 -10.53
C GLN A 106 -0.98 22.69 -10.77
N ALA A 107 0.01 21.81 -10.56
CA ALA A 107 -0.11 20.37 -10.54
C ALA A 107 0.20 19.83 -9.14
N HIS A 108 -0.11 18.57 -8.90
CA HIS A 108 0.24 17.89 -7.64
C HIS A 108 1.07 16.65 -7.94
N VAL A 109 2.17 16.50 -7.21
CA VAL A 109 2.99 15.29 -7.20
C VAL A 109 3.17 14.85 -5.76
N ILE A 110 2.93 13.58 -5.49
CA ILE A 110 3.21 12.96 -4.19
C ILE A 110 4.06 11.71 -4.44
N VAL A 111 5.17 11.59 -3.73
CA VAL A 111 6.01 10.39 -3.72
C VAL A 111 5.95 9.79 -2.33
N THR A 112 5.55 8.51 -2.24
CA THR A 112 5.40 7.76 -1.00
C THR A 112 6.28 6.52 -1.01
N PHE A 113 7.12 6.36 -0.02
CA PHE A 113 7.93 5.16 0.19
C PHE A 113 7.10 4.15 0.99
N SER A 114 6.39 3.29 0.28
CA SER A 114 5.42 2.38 0.89
C SER A 114 6.11 1.41 1.86
N ASN A 115 5.50 1.21 3.03
CA ASN A 115 5.90 0.25 4.04
C ASN A 115 4.78 -0.77 4.35
N VAL A 116 3.78 -0.85 3.48
CA VAL A 116 2.62 -1.72 3.67
C VAL A 116 3.04 -3.19 3.51
N ASP A 117 2.87 -3.97 4.56
CA ASP A 117 2.98 -5.43 4.62
C ASP A 117 4.32 -6.05 4.16
N ASN A 118 5.32 -5.26 3.78
CA ASN A 118 6.61 -5.76 3.28
C ASN A 118 6.45 -6.79 2.14
N LEU A 119 5.48 -6.57 1.26
CA LEU A 119 5.12 -7.44 0.14
C LEU A 119 5.44 -6.83 -1.23
N GLY A 120 5.94 -5.61 -1.28
CA GLY A 120 6.24 -4.91 -2.52
C GLY A 120 5.03 -4.87 -3.46
N LEU A 121 5.24 -5.08 -4.75
CA LEU A 121 4.15 -5.12 -5.73
C LEU A 121 3.14 -6.25 -5.49
N THR A 122 3.51 -7.29 -4.72
CA THR A 122 2.59 -8.40 -4.40
C THR A 122 1.32 -7.91 -3.73
N SER A 123 1.38 -6.88 -2.87
CA SER A 123 0.19 -6.30 -2.23
C SER A 123 -0.78 -5.69 -3.24
N TYR A 124 -0.25 -4.99 -4.24
CA TYR A 124 -1.05 -4.36 -5.30
C TYR A 124 -1.71 -5.40 -6.21
N TYR A 125 -0.96 -6.44 -6.61
CA TYR A 125 -1.48 -7.53 -7.42
C TYR A 125 -2.56 -8.35 -6.71
N ARG A 126 -2.42 -8.59 -5.39
CA ARG A 126 -3.44 -9.24 -4.56
C ARG A 126 -4.71 -8.41 -4.42
N ALA A 127 -4.58 -7.10 -4.41
CA ALA A 127 -5.69 -6.17 -4.28
C ALA A 127 -6.40 -5.86 -5.61
N LYS A 128 -5.85 -6.33 -6.74
CA LYS A 128 -6.43 -6.16 -8.09
C LYS A 128 -7.86 -6.70 -8.14
N GLY A 129 -8.77 -5.89 -8.68
CA GLY A 129 -10.19 -6.25 -8.85
C GLY A 129 -11.01 -6.23 -7.56
N THR A 130 -10.39 -6.00 -6.41
CA THR A 130 -11.05 -5.87 -5.11
C THR A 130 -10.87 -4.48 -4.53
N VAL A 131 -9.75 -4.21 -3.85
CA VAL A 131 -9.40 -2.87 -3.36
C VAL A 131 -9.05 -1.93 -4.52
N TYR A 132 -8.43 -2.47 -5.58
CA TYR A 132 -8.04 -1.72 -6.79
C TYR A 132 -8.79 -2.22 -8.02
N PRO A 133 -10.06 -1.81 -8.24
CA PRO A 133 -10.79 -2.07 -9.50
C PRO A 133 -10.08 -1.48 -10.72
N PHE A 134 -9.46 -0.30 -10.58
CA PHE A 134 -8.53 0.22 -11.56
C PHE A 134 -7.14 -0.36 -11.30
N PHE A 135 -6.66 -1.16 -12.24
CA PHE A 135 -5.33 -1.78 -12.17
C PHE A 135 -4.80 -2.04 -13.59
N MET A 136 -3.66 -1.47 -13.90
CA MET A 136 -3.04 -1.55 -15.21
C MET A 136 -1.52 -1.70 -15.09
N PRO A 137 -0.93 -2.84 -15.46
CA PRO A 137 0.52 -2.93 -15.64
C PRO A 137 0.99 -1.93 -16.71
N LEU A 138 2.09 -1.26 -16.45
CA LEU A 138 2.73 -0.33 -17.37
C LEU A 138 4.06 -0.89 -17.84
N ASP A 139 4.64 -0.28 -18.88
CA ASP A 139 5.96 -0.65 -19.36
C ASP A 139 7.02 -0.43 -18.26
N PRO A 140 7.91 -1.40 -18.01
CA PRO A 140 8.94 -1.27 -16.97
C PRO A 140 9.87 -0.08 -17.23
N ILE A 141 10.28 0.61 -16.17
CA ILE A 141 11.24 1.71 -16.24
C ILE A 141 12.63 1.18 -15.92
N GLY A 142 13.51 1.11 -16.92
CA GLY A 142 14.89 0.64 -16.71
C GLY A 142 14.99 -0.76 -16.08
N GLY A 143 14.02 -1.64 -16.38
CA GLY A 143 13.90 -3.00 -15.85
C GLY A 143 13.14 -3.12 -14.53
N TYR A 144 12.64 -2.01 -13.98
CA TYR A 144 11.83 -2.02 -12.76
C TYR A 144 10.34 -2.07 -13.08
N PRO A 145 9.61 -3.05 -12.55
CA PRO A 145 8.18 -3.19 -12.83
C PRO A 145 7.37 -2.07 -12.17
N ILE A 146 6.32 -1.63 -12.86
CA ILE A 146 5.45 -0.55 -12.42
C ILE A 146 4.01 -0.87 -12.79
N VAL A 147 3.06 -0.48 -11.94
CA VAL A 147 1.62 -0.63 -12.18
C VAL A 147 0.89 0.67 -11.86
N ALA A 148 -0.11 1.02 -12.66
CA ALA A 148 -1.09 2.02 -12.28
C ALA A 148 -2.23 1.34 -11.51
N TYR A 149 -2.72 1.99 -10.46
CA TYR A 149 -3.74 1.42 -9.58
C TYR A 149 -4.63 2.50 -8.95
N GLY A 150 -5.79 2.10 -8.47
CA GLY A 150 -6.70 2.98 -7.75
C GLY A 150 -8.03 2.30 -7.41
N GLN A 151 -8.70 2.84 -6.40
CA GLN A 151 -10.07 2.44 -6.06
C GLN A 151 -11.08 2.89 -7.12
N ILE A 152 -10.74 3.94 -7.87
CA ILE A 152 -11.53 4.52 -8.95
C ILE A 152 -10.55 4.96 -10.04
N ASP A 153 -10.94 4.84 -11.30
CA ASP A 153 -10.20 5.45 -12.41
C ASP A 153 -10.46 6.96 -12.45
N LEU A 154 -9.48 7.74 -12.04
CA LEU A 154 -9.56 9.20 -11.96
C LEU A 154 -8.90 9.93 -13.15
N ARG A 155 -8.40 9.19 -14.15
CA ARG A 155 -7.69 9.79 -15.29
C ARG A 155 -8.54 10.80 -16.04
N ALA A 156 -9.76 10.42 -16.40
CA ALA A 156 -10.65 11.31 -17.14
C ALA A 156 -11.28 12.40 -16.27
N SER A 157 -11.73 12.06 -15.05
CA SER A 157 -12.51 12.96 -14.20
C SER A 157 -11.65 13.98 -13.43
N LYS A 158 -10.46 13.58 -12.99
CA LYS A 158 -9.56 14.39 -12.16
C LYS A 158 -8.19 14.66 -12.79
N ALA A 159 -7.91 14.08 -13.96
CA ALA A 159 -6.58 14.06 -14.56
C ALA A 159 -5.52 13.58 -13.55
N GLN A 160 -5.86 12.53 -12.81
CA GLN A 160 -5.05 11.96 -11.74
C GLN A 160 -4.77 10.48 -11.99
N CYS A 161 -3.54 10.07 -11.72
CA CYS A 161 -3.16 8.67 -11.69
C CYS A 161 -2.17 8.42 -10.56
N GLU A 162 -2.23 7.21 -10.02
CA GLU A 162 -1.28 6.72 -9.04
C GLU A 162 -0.61 5.46 -9.58
N VAL A 163 0.72 5.40 -9.46
CA VAL A 163 1.51 4.26 -9.90
C VAL A 163 2.37 3.74 -8.75
N ALA A 164 2.61 2.44 -8.72
CA ALA A 164 3.54 1.80 -7.80
C ALA A 164 4.71 1.21 -8.59
N LEU A 165 5.92 1.70 -8.31
CA LEU A 165 7.18 1.21 -8.84
C LEU A 165 7.80 0.23 -7.87
N GLY A 166 8.08 -0.99 -8.29
CA GLY A 166 8.81 -1.98 -7.49
C GLY A 166 10.29 -1.61 -7.39
N THR A 167 10.77 -1.30 -6.19
CA THR A 167 12.20 -1.02 -5.94
C THR A 167 12.94 -2.24 -5.39
N SER A 168 12.21 -3.17 -4.82
CA SER A 168 12.64 -4.54 -4.52
C SER A 168 11.40 -5.45 -4.58
N ASP A 169 11.57 -6.75 -4.41
CA ASP A 169 10.42 -7.66 -4.30
C ASP A 169 9.54 -7.34 -3.08
N ARG A 170 10.07 -6.60 -2.10
CA ARG A 170 9.41 -6.25 -0.83
C ARG A 170 9.08 -4.78 -0.65
N ASP A 171 9.64 -3.90 -1.49
CA ASP A 171 9.47 -2.45 -1.38
C ASP A 171 8.93 -1.84 -2.66
N THR A 172 8.14 -0.79 -2.50
CA THR A 172 7.64 0.03 -3.60
C THR A 172 7.77 1.51 -3.28
N VAL A 173 7.85 2.29 -4.36
CA VAL A 173 7.63 3.72 -4.31
C VAL A 173 6.36 4.03 -5.09
N ALA A 174 5.37 4.57 -4.41
CA ALA A 174 4.15 5.06 -5.04
C ALA A 174 4.32 6.51 -5.48
N VAL A 175 3.84 6.83 -6.67
CA VAL A 175 3.84 8.17 -7.24
C VAL A 175 2.42 8.52 -7.66
N SER A 176 1.86 9.56 -7.05
CA SER A 176 0.57 10.12 -7.43
C SER A 176 0.78 11.44 -8.15
N VAL A 177 0.16 11.58 -9.32
CA VAL A 177 0.20 12.80 -10.13
C VAL A 177 -1.21 13.28 -10.43
N THR A 178 -1.47 14.57 -10.18
CA THR A 178 -2.62 15.29 -10.72
C THR A 178 -2.10 16.37 -11.66
N GLN A 179 -2.45 16.27 -12.94
CA GLN A 179 -2.02 17.23 -13.97
C GLN A 179 -2.66 18.61 -13.71
N SER A 180 -1.93 19.68 -14.05
CA SER A 180 -2.49 21.02 -14.05
C SER A 180 -3.63 21.14 -15.08
N PRO A 181 -4.59 22.06 -14.89
CA PRO A 181 -5.65 22.28 -15.86
C PRO A 181 -5.13 22.58 -17.28
N GLN A 182 -3.97 23.27 -17.37
CA GLN A 182 -3.35 23.64 -18.64
C GLN A 182 -2.69 22.44 -19.34
N ASN A 183 -2.24 21.45 -18.59
CA ASN A 183 -1.50 20.29 -19.09
C ASN A 183 -2.36 19.04 -19.24
N ARG A 184 -3.66 19.13 -19.00
CA ARG A 184 -4.56 17.99 -19.17
C ARG A 184 -4.55 17.50 -20.61
N GLY A 185 -4.04 16.27 -20.81
CA GLY A 185 -3.93 15.65 -22.12
C GLY A 185 -2.78 16.17 -23.01
N ALA A 186 -2.07 17.21 -22.63
CA ALA A 186 -0.98 17.78 -23.43
C ALA A 186 0.26 16.84 -23.47
N ASN A 187 0.50 16.11 -22.38
CA ASN A 187 1.61 15.16 -22.22
C ASN A 187 1.10 13.73 -22.02
N GLY A 188 0.08 13.33 -22.78
CA GLY A 188 -0.61 12.06 -22.57
C GLY A 188 -1.60 12.09 -21.42
N ASP A 189 -2.05 10.91 -20.98
CA ASP A 189 -2.95 10.82 -19.83
C ASP A 189 -2.17 10.97 -18.50
N ALA A 190 -2.92 11.02 -17.40
CA ALA A 190 -2.31 11.21 -16.08
C ALA A 190 -1.39 10.04 -15.68
N CYS A 191 -1.64 8.82 -16.18
CA CYS A 191 -0.77 7.67 -15.88
C CYS A 191 0.55 7.75 -16.63
N GLU A 192 0.56 8.29 -17.84
CA GLU A 192 1.80 8.57 -18.56
C GLU A 192 2.63 9.62 -17.80
N SER A 193 1.99 10.67 -17.30
CA SER A 193 2.67 11.67 -16.46
C SER A 193 3.22 11.05 -15.16
N ALA A 194 2.44 10.17 -14.50
CA ALA A 194 2.90 9.47 -13.29
C ALA A 194 4.06 8.52 -13.59
N HIS A 195 4.04 7.83 -14.73
CA HIS A 195 5.13 6.98 -15.20
C HIS A 195 6.42 7.78 -15.43
N GLN A 196 6.33 8.94 -16.08
CA GLN A 196 7.47 9.84 -16.29
C GLN A 196 8.06 10.33 -14.97
N VAL A 197 7.22 10.76 -14.01
CA VAL A 197 7.68 11.17 -12.67
C VAL A 197 8.33 10.01 -11.93
N ALA A 198 7.76 8.79 -12.01
CA ALA A 198 8.38 7.60 -11.44
C ALA A 198 9.76 7.32 -12.03
N GLY A 199 9.97 7.60 -13.32
CA GLY A 199 11.27 7.54 -13.99
C GLY A 199 12.29 8.52 -13.42
N LEU A 200 11.89 9.77 -13.15
CA LEU A 200 12.75 10.76 -12.50
C LEU A 200 13.12 10.31 -11.07
N VAL A 201 12.14 9.85 -10.30
CA VAL A 201 12.36 9.32 -8.95
C VAL A 201 13.35 8.16 -9.02
N LEU A 202 13.12 7.16 -9.88
CA LEU A 202 14.01 6.01 -10.04
C LEU A 202 15.45 6.43 -10.37
N SER A 203 15.62 7.41 -11.26
CA SER A 203 16.93 7.94 -11.62
C SER A 203 17.65 8.52 -10.40
N ASN A 204 16.95 9.30 -9.58
CA ASN A 204 17.50 9.89 -8.36
C ASN A 204 17.82 8.82 -7.31
N LEU A 205 16.97 7.80 -7.15
CA LEU A 205 17.23 6.66 -6.27
C LEU A 205 18.53 5.93 -6.65
N LYS A 206 18.77 5.73 -7.96
CA LYS A 206 19.98 5.06 -8.48
C LYS A 206 21.21 5.96 -8.44
N GLY A 207 21.08 7.24 -8.70
CA GLY A 207 22.18 8.23 -8.72
C GLY A 207 22.63 8.69 -7.33
N GLY A 208 21.88 8.42 -6.33
CA GLY A 208 22.10 8.88 -4.96
C GLY A 208 22.99 7.96 -4.13
N ARG A 209 24.08 7.45 -4.68
CA ARG A 209 25.14 6.74 -3.92
C ARG A 209 26.08 7.72 -3.24
#